data_c55f07194416d19664b3dfd65252d6ef
#
_entry.id   c55f07194416d19664b3dfd65252d6ef
#
_cell.length_a   1.000
_cell.length_b   1.000
_cell.length_c   1.000
_cell.angle_alpha   90.00
_cell.angle_beta   90.00
_cell.angle_gamma   90.00
#
_symmetry.space_group_name_H-M   'P 1'
#
loop_
_entity.id
_entity.type
_entity.pdbx_description
1 polymer ?
#
loop_
_entity_poly.entity_id
_entity_poly.type
_entity_poly.pdbx_seq_one_letter_code
_entity_poly.pdbx_strand_id
1 'polypeptide(L)'
;PGMDSQDSSAFGINLEFINQFNSLKVLYSETDTDVVFSYDADWGNAQSHFPYVYDYFSETLRKRETSNFELRLLSNKSGTTFADQIQWIVGISFNEIDESNNRRDDGAYGDPNDGFETFYSESFFSSDYSSESKSVFGNLDYLMSENLKLSLGFRWEDWQADYYDSNAESFKPDDSMNGGKISLINSSDNDLQYYLSVAKGYKQGGFNLGTGLSGSSLVRAISYSPEYLTNYEFGINKYFLASRTFLDLVIFYSDRRDQQVLSSTQVDPQDPNTFLFLTKNAAEGLNYGAEISLDSEISDTVNMFLNLGILKTEIRKYQSRPDLEGREQAHAPDFSFSTGLSWEISNNLEILLDVTGKSDFYYSDSHDNRSNDYLL
;
A
#
# COMPACT_ATOMS: atom_id res chain seq x y z
N PRO A 1 -18.86 24.32 -1.47
CA PRO A 1 -17.58 23.76 -1.91
C PRO A 1 -17.00 22.91 -0.81
N GLY A 2 -16.47 21.73 -1.17
CA GLY A 2 -15.83 20.85 -0.21
C GLY A 2 -14.54 21.45 0.36
N MET A 3 -14.13 20.93 1.51
CA MET A 3 -12.87 21.26 2.17
C MET A 3 -12.04 19.97 2.30
N ASP A 4 -10.75 20.08 2.06
CA ASP A 4 -9.76 19.05 2.38
C ASP A 4 -8.58 19.76 3.03
N SER A 5 -8.44 19.61 4.34
CA SER A 5 -7.43 20.27 5.14
C SER A 5 -6.81 19.29 6.12
N GLN A 6 -5.52 19.27 6.19
CA GLN A 6 -4.77 18.47 7.15
C GLN A 6 -3.75 19.35 7.87
N ASP A 7 -3.73 19.23 9.20
CA ASP A 7 -2.70 19.80 10.08
C ASP A 7 -2.02 18.65 10.81
N SER A 8 -0.68 18.61 10.76
CA SER A 8 0.09 17.54 11.37
C SER A 8 1.28 18.06 12.12
N SER A 9 1.48 17.57 13.33
CA SER A 9 2.69 17.78 14.12
C SER A 9 3.38 16.46 14.41
N ALA A 10 4.70 16.44 14.35
CA ALA A 10 5.48 15.23 14.61
C ALA A 10 6.68 15.53 15.51
N PHE A 11 6.95 14.61 16.42
CA PHE A 11 8.13 14.60 17.28
C PHE A 11 8.87 13.28 17.10
N GLY A 12 10.19 13.30 17.09
CA GLY A 12 10.99 12.08 16.97
C GLY A 12 12.32 12.15 17.71
N ILE A 13 12.71 11.04 18.31
CA ILE A 13 14.02 10.84 18.94
C ILE A 13 14.68 9.62 18.30
N ASN A 14 15.94 9.78 17.90
CA ASN A 14 16.79 8.68 17.46
C ASN A 14 18.09 8.72 18.28
N LEU A 15 18.32 7.67 19.08
CA LEU A 15 19.53 7.52 19.88
C LEU A 15 20.31 6.32 19.36
N GLU A 16 21.59 6.47 19.19
CA GLU A 16 22.49 5.40 18.78
C GLU A 16 23.67 5.30 19.77
N PHE A 17 23.85 4.13 20.34
CA PHE A 17 24.94 3.77 21.24
C PHE A 17 25.86 2.78 20.52
N ILE A 18 27.03 3.23 20.14
CA ILE A 18 27.97 2.42 19.36
C ILE A 18 29.12 1.95 20.28
N ASN A 19 29.35 0.65 20.28
CA ASN A 19 30.56 0.09 20.85
C ASN A 19 31.37 -0.72 19.81
N GLN A 20 32.45 -1.32 20.21
CA GLN A 20 33.34 -2.06 19.27
C GLN A 20 32.61 -3.23 18.58
N PHE A 21 31.67 -3.91 19.27
CA PHE A 21 31.07 -5.15 18.80
C PHE A 21 29.66 -4.97 18.25
N ASN A 22 28.90 -4.02 18.78
CA ASN A 22 27.49 -3.83 18.38
C ASN A 22 27.07 -2.36 18.51
N SER A 23 25.94 -2.06 17.90
CA SER A 23 25.25 -0.78 18.07
C SER A 23 23.82 -1.03 18.56
N LEU A 24 23.40 -0.25 19.54
CA LEU A 24 22.01 -0.21 20.02
C LEU A 24 21.36 1.05 19.50
N LYS A 25 20.26 0.90 18.76
CA LYS A 25 19.44 2.01 18.26
C LYS A 25 18.11 2.03 18.99
N VAL A 26 17.71 3.20 19.46
CA VAL A 26 16.41 3.46 20.06
C VAL A 26 15.74 4.54 19.24
N LEU A 27 14.57 4.22 18.68
CA LEU A 27 13.77 5.14 17.92
C LEU A 27 12.42 5.33 18.63
N TYR A 28 12.00 6.56 18.77
CA TYR A 28 10.66 6.94 19.20
C TYR A 28 10.13 8.02 18.30
N SER A 29 8.88 7.92 17.90
CA SER A 29 8.19 9.00 17.18
C SER A 29 6.73 9.06 17.62
N GLU A 30 6.20 10.26 17.63
CA GLU A 30 4.81 10.58 17.88
C GLU A 30 4.33 11.56 16.82
N THR A 31 3.13 11.37 16.32
CA THR A 31 2.53 12.21 15.29
C THR A 31 1.06 12.43 15.62
N ASP A 32 0.68 13.70 15.71
CA ASP A 32 -0.72 14.13 15.82
C ASP A 32 -1.17 14.68 14.47
N THR A 33 -2.35 14.27 14.02
CA THR A 33 -2.93 14.71 12.76
C THR A 33 -4.40 15.03 12.92
N ASP A 34 -4.76 16.27 12.60
CA ASP A 34 -6.14 16.73 12.48
C ASP A 34 -6.51 16.86 11.00
N VAL A 35 -7.62 16.23 10.59
CA VAL A 35 -8.14 16.28 9.22
C VAL A 35 -9.56 16.82 9.24
N VAL A 36 -9.83 17.78 8.36
CA VAL A 36 -11.17 18.23 8.02
C VAL A 36 -11.41 17.89 6.56
N PHE A 37 -12.35 17.00 6.31
CA PHE A 37 -12.75 16.61 4.97
C PHE A 37 -14.24 16.82 4.78
N SER A 38 -14.63 17.59 3.76
CA SER A 38 -16.03 17.78 3.43
C SER A 38 -16.26 17.79 1.93
N TYR A 39 -17.40 17.32 1.52
CA TYR A 39 -17.77 17.23 0.11
C TYR A 39 -19.27 17.41 -0.09
N ASP A 40 -19.62 17.78 -1.32
CA ASP A 40 -20.96 17.79 -1.86
C ASP A 40 -21.39 16.33 -2.13
N ALA A 41 -22.32 15.85 -1.30
CA ALA A 41 -22.71 14.44 -1.28
C ALA A 41 -23.82 14.11 -2.29
N ASP A 42 -24.39 15.10 -2.97
CA ASP A 42 -25.41 14.91 -4.02
C ASP A 42 -24.79 14.80 -5.43
N TRP A 43 -23.49 15.08 -5.59
CA TRP A 43 -22.75 14.96 -6.85
C TRP A 43 -23.29 15.81 -7.99
N GLY A 44 -24.11 16.83 -7.64
CA GLY A 44 -24.83 17.62 -8.60
C GLY A 44 -24.65 19.12 -8.43
N ASN A 45 -25.58 19.83 -8.99
CA ASN A 45 -25.79 21.25 -8.78
C ASN A 45 -27.29 21.52 -8.80
N ALA A 46 -27.72 22.71 -8.40
CA ALA A 46 -29.14 23.08 -8.29
C ALA A 46 -30.02 22.82 -9.55
N GLN A 47 -29.40 22.57 -10.71
CA GLN A 47 -30.08 22.24 -11.97
C GLN A 47 -30.06 20.74 -12.28
N SER A 48 -29.12 19.98 -11.73
CA SER A 48 -28.94 18.55 -12.01
C SER A 48 -30.15 17.73 -11.57
N HIS A 49 -30.80 18.13 -10.52
CA HIS A 49 -31.93 17.43 -9.90
C HIS A 49 -33.29 18.13 -10.14
N PHE A 50 -33.30 19.25 -10.88
CA PHE A 50 -34.55 19.96 -11.16
C PHE A 50 -35.59 19.03 -11.79
N PRO A 51 -36.88 19.04 -11.32
CA PRO A 51 -37.49 19.98 -10.42
C PRO A 51 -37.41 19.61 -8.91
N TYR A 52 -36.69 18.54 -8.55
CA TYR A 52 -36.51 18.13 -7.16
C TYR A 52 -35.54 19.07 -6.45
N VAL A 53 -35.76 19.32 -5.16
CA VAL A 53 -34.73 19.81 -4.26
C VAL A 53 -33.94 18.58 -3.81
N TYR A 54 -32.65 18.55 -4.09
CA TYR A 54 -31.75 17.47 -3.68
C TYR A 54 -30.37 18.10 -3.42
N ASP A 55 -30.04 18.30 -2.15
CA ASP A 55 -28.85 19.00 -1.70
C ASP A 55 -28.33 18.30 -0.44
N TYR A 56 -27.16 17.71 -0.54
CA TYR A 56 -26.55 16.93 0.52
C TYR A 56 -25.09 17.32 0.70
N PHE A 57 -24.70 17.47 1.96
CA PHE A 57 -23.36 17.84 2.37
C PHE A 57 -22.88 16.86 3.43
N SER A 58 -21.61 16.45 3.35
CA SER A 58 -20.96 15.62 4.36
C SER A 58 -19.66 16.25 4.81
N GLU A 59 -19.43 16.28 6.13
CA GLU A 59 -18.21 16.75 6.76
C GLU A 59 -17.72 15.71 7.76
N THR A 60 -16.42 15.42 7.71
CA THR A 60 -15.72 14.52 8.64
C THR A 60 -14.58 15.27 9.29
N LEU A 61 -14.58 15.29 10.62
CA LEU A 61 -13.45 15.72 11.45
C LEU A 61 -12.77 14.47 11.99
N ARG A 62 -11.50 14.31 11.70
CA ARG A 62 -10.68 13.17 12.16
C ARG A 62 -9.50 13.68 12.95
N LYS A 63 -9.29 13.06 14.10
CA LYS A 63 -8.05 13.19 14.87
C LYS A 63 -7.37 11.84 14.91
N ARG A 64 -6.06 11.83 14.63
CA ARG A 64 -5.23 10.62 14.74
C ARG A 64 -3.95 10.92 15.47
N GLU A 65 -3.71 10.16 16.52
CA GLU A 65 -2.45 10.12 17.24
C GLU A 65 -1.75 8.79 16.91
N THR A 66 -0.46 8.85 16.60
CA THR A 66 0.32 7.65 16.30
C THR A 66 1.62 7.71 17.10
N SER A 67 1.90 6.68 17.86
CA SER A 67 3.18 6.50 18.56
C SER A 67 3.92 5.26 18.07
N ASN A 68 5.22 5.38 17.88
CA ASN A 68 6.09 4.29 17.47
C ASN A 68 7.31 4.23 18.38
N PHE A 69 7.62 3.05 18.88
CA PHE A 69 8.85 2.76 19.57
C PHE A 69 9.55 1.57 18.92
N GLU A 70 10.84 1.71 18.69
CA GLU A 70 11.64 0.60 18.18
C GLU A 70 13.00 0.54 18.86
N LEU A 71 13.41 -0.67 19.21
CA LEU A 71 14.73 -0.99 19.73
C LEU A 71 15.41 -1.98 18.81
N ARG A 72 16.60 -1.64 18.30
CA ARG A 72 17.43 -2.50 17.45
C ARG A 72 18.80 -2.71 18.07
N LEU A 73 19.23 -3.94 18.08
CA LEU A 73 20.59 -4.31 18.33
C LEU A 73 21.18 -4.93 17.07
N LEU A 74 22.32 -4.42 16.62
CA LEU A 74 22.96 -4.86 15.37
C LEU A 74 24.46 -5.08 15.59
N SER A 75 25.04 -6.04 14.88
CA SER A 75 26.48 -6.31 14.89
C SER A 75 27.25 -5.21 14.16
N ASN A 76 28.37 -4.76 14.75
CA ASN A 76 29.38 -3.97 14.05
C ASN A 76 30.41 -4.89 13.38
N LYS A 77 31.30 -4.34 12.57
CA LYS A 77 32.36 -5.14 11.89
C LYS A 77 33.14 -6.05 12.83
N SER A 78 33.48 -5.56 14.03
CA SER A 78 34.20 -6.34 15.03
C SER A 78 33.30 -7.24 15.88
N GLY A 79 31.98 -7.12 15.74
CA GLY A 79 30.96 -7.91 16.45
C GLY A 79 30.34 -9.01 15.61
N THR A 80 30.85 -9.20 14.39
CA THR A 80 30.51 -10.35 13.56
C THR A 80 30.96 -11.63 14.25
N THR A 81 30.16 -12.68 14.09
CA THR A 81 30.42 -13.99 14.69
C THR A 81 30.95 -14.96 13.63
N PHE A 82 31.52 -16.10 14.07
CA PHE A 82 32.10 -17.12 13.19
C PHE A 82 33.14 -16.56 12.20
N ALA A 83 34.20 -15.94 12.76
CA ALA A 83 35.33 -15.38 11.97
C ALA A 83 34.84 -14.34 10.92
N ASP A 84 34.06 -13.37 11.34
CA ASP A 84 33.53 -12.25 10.54
C ASP A 84 32.55 -12.66 9.41
N GLN A 85 32.03 -13.88 9.46
CA GLN A 85 31.10 -14.36 8.43
C GLN A 85 29.64 -14.02 8.67
N ILE A 86 29.23 -13.74 9.92
CA ILE A 86 27.83 -13.49 10.25
C ILE A 86 27.63 -12.06 10.73
N GLN A 87 26.81 -11.29 9.98
CA GLN A 87 26.26 -10.02 10.42
C GLN A 87 24.80 -10.24 10.80
N TRP A 88 24.34 -9.53 11.83
CA TRP A 88 22.97 -9.72 12.31
C TRP A 88 22.37 -8.44 12.86
N ILE A 89 21.05 -8.39 12.83
CA ILE A 89 20.20 -7.42 13.50
C ILE A 89 19.06 -8.15 14.17
N VAL A 90 18.71 -7.74 15.40
CA VAL A 90 17.49 -8.14 16.09
C VAL A 90 16.81 -6.91 16.67
N GLY A 91 15.51 -6.93 16.74
CA GLY A 91 14.77 -5.79 17.24
C GLY A 91 13.36 -6.15 17.72
N ILE A 92 12.80 -5.20 18.45
CA ILE A 92 11.39 -5.19 18.85
C ILE A 92 10.79 -3.86 18.44
N SER A 93 9.51 -3.85 18.08
CA SER A 93 8.78 -2.61 17.85
C SER A 93 7.39 -2.64 18.48
N PHE A 94 6.94 -1.46 18.87
CA PHE A 94 5.60 -1.17 19.36
C PHE A 94 5.04 -0.03 18.54
N ASN A 95 3.82 -0.18 18.08
CA ASN A 95 3.09 0.84 17.36
C ASN A 95 1.71 0.96 17.96
N GLU A 96 1.26 2.18 18.20
CA GLU A 96 -0.06 2.50 18.71
C GLU A 96 -0.69 3.57 17.84
N ILE A 97 -1.97 3.41 17.53
CA ILE A 97 -2.76 4.36 16.77
C ILE A 97 -4.06 4.58 17.53
N ASP A 98 -4.36 5.83 17.84
CA ASP A 98 -5.65 6.27 18.34
C ASP A 98 -6.28 7.20 17.31
N GLU A 99 -7.52 6.93 16.93
CA GLU A 99 -8.25 7.72 15.95
C GLU A 99 -9.68 7.97 16.40
N SER A 100 -10.10 9.22 16.38
CA SER A 100 -11.50 9.61 16.54
C SER A 100 -12.03 10.27 15.27
N ASN A 101 -13.25 9.88 14.87
CA ASN A 101 -13.95 10.46 13.74
C ASN A 101 -15.29 11.01 14.18
N ASN A 102 -15.61 12.22 13.72
CA ASN A 102 -16.91 12.85 13.87
C ASN A 102 -17.40 13.26 12.49
N ARG A 103 -18.53 12.68 12.04
CA ARG A 103 -19.14 12.99 10.75
C ARG A 103 -20.49 13.63 10.98
N ARG A 104 -20.77 14.69 10.23
CA ARG A 104 -22.05 15.36 10.10
C ARG A 104 -22.49 15.29 8.65
N ASP A 105 -23.71 14.82 8.44
CA ASP A 105 -24.34 14.80 7.15
C ASP A 105 -25.60 15.69 7.20
N ASP A 106 -25.67 16.69 6.34
CA ASP A 106 -26.82 17.58 6.18
C ASP A 106 -27.50 17.27 4.85
N GLY A 107 -28.82 17.22 4.84
CA GLY A 107 -29.58 16.96 3.63
C GLY A 107 -30.83 17.84 3.51
N ALA A 108 -31.17 18.20 2.27
CA ALA A 108 -32.43 18.80 1.91
C ALA A 108 -33.06 18.05 0.74
N TYR A 109 -34.29 17.59 0.89
CA TYR A 109 -35.06 16.91 -0.13
C TYR A 109 -36.41 17.52 -0.31
N GLY A 110 -36.83 17.79 -1.57
CA GLY A 110 -38.17 18.27 -1.91
C GLY A 110 -38.66 17.67 -3.22
N ASP A 111 -39.89 17.11 -3.19
CA ASP A 111 -40.53 16.50 -4.35
C ASP A 111 -41.60 17.46 -4.91
N PRO A 112 -41.61 17.80 -6.21
CA PRO A 112 -42.62 18.60 -6.84
C PRO A 112 -44.02 17.96 -6.75
N ASN A 113 -44.15 16.64 -6.61
CA ASN A 113 -45.42 15.94 -6.46
C ASN A 113 -46.05 16.14 -5.07
N ASP A 114 -45.24 16.46 -4.06
CA ASP A 114 -45.66 16.74 -2.68
C ASP A 114 -45.78 18.25 -2.41
N GLY A 115 -45.93 19.07 -3.47
CA GLY A 115 -46.10 20.50 -3.37
C GLY A 115 -44.84 21.29 -3.03
N PHE A 116 -43.65 20.72 -3.27
CA PHE A 116 -42.32 21.29 -2.97
C PHE A 116 -42.05 21.55 -1.48
N GLU A 117 -42.71 20.82 -0.59
CA GLU A 117 -42.35 20.86 0.81
C GLU A 117 -40.93 20.28 0.95
N THR A 118 -39.97 21.09 1.46
CA THR A 118 -38.58 20.67 1.62
C THR A 118 -38.37 20.08 3.01
N PHE A 119 -37.95 18.85 3.05
CA PHE A 119 -37.54 18.17 4.27
C PHE A 119 -36.03 18.35 4.48
N TYR A 120 -35.66 18.76 5.69
CA TYR A 120 -34.29 18.90 6.11
C TYR A 120 -33.93 17.76 7.05
N SER A 121 -32.77 17.17 6.84
CA SER A 121 -32.20 16.13 7.69
C SER A 121 -30.81 16.53 8.15
N GLU A 122 -30.49 16.20 9.38
CA GLU A 122 -29.17 16.32 9.95
C GLU A 122 -28.89 15.02 10.69
N SER A 123 -27.72 14.40 10.40
CA SER A 123 -27.29 13.20 11.08
C SER A 123 -25.87 13.32 11.56
N PHE A 124 -25.58 12.70 12.69
CA PHE A 124 -24.27 12.68 13.30
C PHE A 124 -23.81 11.23 13.48
N PHE A 125 -22.55 10.99 13.16
CA PHE A 125 -21.90 9.73 13.41
C PHE A 125 -20.54 9.99 14.07
N SER A 126 -20.22 9.24 15.12
CA SER A 126 -18.89 9.29 15.72
C SER A 126 -18.35 7.88 15.90
N SER A 127 -17.03 7.75 15.79
CA SER A 127 -16.33 6.50 16.09
C SER A 127 -14.99 6.78 16.72
N ASP A 128 -14.58 5.87 17.62
CA ASP A 128 -13.27 5.79 18.21
C ASP A 128 -12.63 4.46 17.83
N TYR A 129 -11.38 4.52 17.44
CA TYR A 129 -10.56 3.38 17.07
C TYR A 129 -9.21 3.49 17.75
N SER A 130 -8.78 2.42 18.40
CA SER A 130 -7.41 2.28 18.86
C SER A 130 -6.82 0.96 18.40
N SER A 131 -5.53 0.92 18.13
CA SER A 131 -4.83 -0.31 17.81
C SER A 131 -3.42 -0.32 18.37
N GLU A 132 -3.01 -1.48 18.82
CA GLU A 132 -1.65 -1.78 19.26
C GLU A 132 -1.05 -2.89 18.39
N SER A 133 0.22 -2.72 18.03
CA SER A 133 1.00 -3.73 17.33
C SER A 133 2.34 -3.93 18.04
N LYS A 134 2.69 -5.17 18.33
CA LYS A 134 3.92 -5.57 18.98
C LYS A 134 4.66 -6.56 18.11
N SER A 135 5.91 -6.28 17.77
CA SER A 135 6.67 -7.19 16.92
C SER A 135 8.06 -7.49 17.43
N VAL A 136 8.51 -8.67 17.03
CA VAL A 136 9.92 -9.10 17.14
C VAL A 136 10.41 -9.41 15.73
N PHE A 137 11.57 -8.92 15.37
CA PHE A 137 12.15 -9.13 14.07
C PHE A 137 13.66 -9.34 14.14
N GLY A 138 14.21 -9.90 13.08
CA GLY A 138 15.64 -10.05 12.93
C GLY A 138 16.03 -10.35 11.48
N ASN A 139 17.30 -10.07 11.19
CA ASN A 139 17.95 -10.47 9.97
C ASN A 139 19.35 -11.01 10.28
N LEU A 140 19.77 -11.99 9.51
CA LEU A 140 21.09 -12.61 9.59
C LEU A 140 21.65 -12.72 8.18
N ASP A 141 22.80 -12.13 7.94
CA ASP A 141 23.58 -12.26 6.72
C ASP A 141 24.80 -13.14 6.99
N TYR A 142 24.86 -14.29 6.32
CA TYR A 142 25.97 -15.24 6.41
C TYR A 142 26.78 -15.26 5.12
N LEU A 143 28.03 -14.85 5.20
CA LEU A 143 29.01 -14.96 4.12
C LEU A 143 29.48 -16.39 4.03
N MET A 144 28.87 -17.19 3.15
CA MET A 144 29.23 -18.59 2.92
C MET A 144 30.58 -18.74 2.23
N SER A 145 30.94 -17.75 1.40
CA SER A 145 32.24 -17.58 0.76
C SER A 145 32.49 -16.12 0.44
N GLU A 146 33.64 -15.77 -0.15
CA GLU A 146 33.93 -14.37 -0.56
C GLU A 146 32.86 -13.77 -1.49
N ASN A 147 32.17 -14.61 -2.27
CA ASN A 147 31.21 -14.18 -3.29
C ASN A 147 29.79 -14.61 -3.00
N LEU A 148 29.55 -15.47 -2.01
CA LEU A 148 28.22 -16.04 -1.76
C LEU A 148 27.73 -15.69 -0.37
N LYS A 149 26.58 -15.01 -0.32
CA LYS A 149 25.89 -14.58 0.90
C LYS A 149 24.48 -15.19 1.00
N LEU A 150 24.18 -15.77 2.15
CA LEU A 150 22.84 -16.17 2.54
C LEU A 150 22.27 -15.10 3.47
N SER A 151 21.09 -14.55 3.15
CA SER A 151 20.36 -13.59 3.99
C SER A 151 19.08 -14.23 4.47
N LEU A 152 18.83 -14.17 5.79
CA LEU A 152 17.64 -14.73 6.45
C LEU A 152 16.97 -13.63 7.27
N GLY A 153 15.76 -13.25 6.91
CA GLY A 153 14.94 -12.29 7.64
C GLY A 153 13.69 -12.92 8.22
N PHE A 154 13.27 -12.45 9.38
CA PHE A 154 12.07 -12.89 10.06
C PHE A 154 11.41 -11.72 10.80
N ARG A 155 10.07 -11.67 10.81
CA ARG A 155 9.24 -10.81 11.64
C ARG A 155 8.01 -11.59 12.12
N TRP A 156 7.74 -11.49 13.40
CA TRP A 156 6.46 -11.88 14.00
C TRP A 156 5.82 -10.64 14.59
N GLU A 157 4.51 -10.51 14.42
CA GLU A 157 3.74 -9.37 14.89
C GLU A 157 2.42 -9.84 15.47
N ASP A 158 2.10 -9.31 16.63
CA ASP A 158 0.83 -9.44 17.32
C ASP A 158 0.12 -8.09 17.27
N TRP A 159 -1.09 -8.09 16.75
CA TRP A 159 -1.91 -6.90 16.57
C TRP A 159 -3.27 -7.08 17.19
N GLN A 160 -3.73 -6.06 17.88
CA GLN A 160 -5.08 -5.98 18.45
C GLN A 160 -5.66 -4.59 18.20
N ALA A 161 -6.98 -4.50 18.12
CA ALA A 161 -7.65 -3.22 18.01
C ALA A 161 -8.95 -3.20 18.80
N ASP A 162 -9.35 -2.00 19.15
CA ASP A 162 -10.63 -1.67 19.78
C ASP A 162 -11.36 -0.65 18.91
N TYR A 163 -12.62 -0.93 18.58
CA TYR A 163 -13.50 -0.03 17.86
C TYR A 163 -14.82 0.13 18.60
N TYR A 164 -15.31 1.36 18.63
CA TYR A 164 -16.62 1.71 19.16
C TYR A 164 -17.20 2.87 18.35
N ASP A 165 -18.54 2.88 18.14
CA ASP A 165 -19.22 3.97 17.44
C ASP A 165 -20.54 4.40 18.09
N SER A 166 -21.10 5.51 17.57
CA SER A 166 -22.35 6.09 18.06
C SER A 166 -23.59 5.22 17.81
N ASN A 167 -23.50 4.18 16.98
CA ASN A 167 -24.54 3.18 16.76
C ASN A 167 -24.47 2.04 17.78
N ALA A 168 -23.58 2.16 18.79
CA ALA A 168 -23.28 1.15 19.80
C ALA A 168 -22.67 -0.15 19.23
N GLU A 169 -22.06 -0.09 18.06
CA GLU A 169 -21.26 -1.18 17.53
C GLU A 169 -19.87 -1.17 18.18
N SER A 170 -19.37 -2.34 18.53
CA SER A 170 -18.07 -2.52 19.16
C SER A 170 -17.40 -3.78 18.65
N PHE A 171 -16.11 -3.68 18.27
CA PHE A 171 -15.30 -4.77 17.74
C PHE A 171 -13.93 -4.78 18.38
N LYS A 172 -13.43 -5.97 18.68
CA LYS A 172 -12.11 -6.21 19.28
C LYS A 172 -11.40 -7.34 18.55
N PRO A 173 -10.93 -7.13 17.32
CA PRO A 173 -10.16 -8.14 16.62
C PRO A 173 -8.74 -8.19 17.14
N ASP A 174 -8.18 -9.37 17.05
CA ASP A 174 -6.78 -9.66 17.25
C ASP A 174 -6.28 -10.59 16.14
N ASP A 175 -5.05 -10.37 15.69
CA ASP A 175 -4.39 -11.20 14.69
C ASP A 175 -2.90 -11.33 15.00
N SER A 176 -2.37 -12.52 14.73
CA SER A 176 -0.94 -12.79 14.81
C SER A 176 -0.38 -13.09 13.45
N MET A 177 0.58 -12.29 12.98
CA MET A 177 1.12 -12.35 11.63
C MET A 177 2.59 -12.71 11.65
N ASN A 178 3.05 -13.37 10.59
CA ASN A 178 4.46 -13.65 10.40
C ASN A 178 4.88 -13.42 8.95
N GLY A 179 6.06 -12.86 8.80
CA GLY A 179 6.72 -12.65 7.54
C GLY A 179 8.19 -13.03 7.62
N GLY A 180 8.83 -13.08 6.48
CA GLY A 180 10.26 -13.37 6.42
C GLY A 180 10.77 -13.41 5.00
N LYS A 181 12.10 -13.49 4.88
CA LYS A 181 12.80 -13.54 3.59
C LYS A 181 13.99 -14.49 3.68
N ILE A 182 14.19 -15.27 2.64
CA ILE A 182 15.40 -16.05 2.41
C ILE A 182 15.94 -15.60 1.07
N SER A 183 17.22 -15.17 1.04
CA SER A 183 17.87 -14.76 -0.20
C SER A 183 19.27 -15.37 -0.28
N LEU A 184 19.60 -15.91 -1.44
CA LEU A 184 20.95 -16.35 -1.79
C LEU A 184 21.50 -15.38 -2.83
N ILE A 185 22.58 -14.68 -2.49
CA ILE A 185 23.17 -13.61 -3.28
C ILE A 185 24.59 -14.01 -3.65
N ASN A 186 24.88 -13.98 -4.94
CA ASN A 186 26.23 -14.20 -5.44
C ASN A 186 26.76 -12.93 -6.11
N SER A 187 27.96 -12.49 -5.71
CA SER A 187 28.68 -11.37 -6.29
C SER A 187 29.99 -11.90 -6.86
N SER A 188 29.92 -12.52 -8.06
CA SER A 188 31.05 -13.27 -8.66
C SER A 188 32.23 -12.40 -9.07
N ASP A 189 31.93 -11.16 -9.49
CA ASP A 189 32.88 -10.12 -9.86
C ASP A 189 32.36 -8.78 -9.33
N ASN A 190 33.20 -7.75 -9.30
CA ASN A 190 32.78 -6.41 -8.91
C ASN A 190 31.62 -5.88 -9.76
N ASP A 191 31.43 -6.43 -10.96
CA ASP A 191 30.46 -5.93 -11.96
C ASP A 191 29.24 -6.83 -12.13
N LEU A 192 29.17 -8.01 -11.46
CA LEU A 192 28.03 -8.94 -11.60
C LEU A 192 27.56 -9.45 -10.25
N GLN A 193 26.29 -9.18 -9.97
CA GLN A 193 25.56 -9.78 -8.86
C GLN A 193 24.30 -10.47 -9.40
N TYR A 194 23.99 -11.64 -8.88
CA TYR A 194 22.70 -12.28 -9.09
C TYR A 194 22.18 -12.86 -7.78
N TYR A 195 20.84 -12.91 -7.66
CA TYR A 195 20.22 -13.41 -6.45
C TYR A 195 18.95 -14.22 -6.75
N LEU A 196 18.65 -15.10 -5.81
CA LEU A 196 17.37 -15.78 -5.69
C LEU A 196 16.78 -15.39 -4.33
N SER A 197 15.51 -15.03 -4.30
CA SER A 197 14.84 -14.75 -3.03
C SER A 197 13.43 -15.32 -2.97
N VAL A 198 13.02 -15.71 -1.77
CA VAL A 198 11.66 -16.03 -1.41
C VAL A 198 11.31 -15.18 -0.21
N ALA A 199 10.25 -14.39 -0.33
CA ALA A 199 9.78 -13.50 0.74
C ALA A 199 8.30 -13.70 0.98
N LYS A 200 7.90 -13.77 2.26
CA LYS A 200 6.51 -13.71 2.71
C LYS A 200 6.29 -12.40 3.44
N GLY A 201 5.39 -11.57 2.91
CA GLY A 201 4.89 -10.35 3.55
C GLY A 201 3.44 -10.49 3.96
N TYR A 202 2.98 -9.54 4.76
CA TYR A 202 1.58 -9.45 5.19
C TYR A 202 1.12 -7.99 5.24
N LYS A 203 -0.20 -7.81 5.15
CA LYS A 203 -0.90 -6.57 5.43
C LYS A 203 -1.92 -6.85 6.53
N GLN A 204 -1.94 -6.03 7.57
CA GLN A 204 -2.85 -6.17 8.69
C GLN A 204 -4.32 -6.22 8.26
N GLY A 205 -5.14 -6.91 9.04
CA GLY A 205 -6.58 -6.82 9.00
C GLY A 205 -7.10 -5.44 9.42
N GLY A 206 -8.39 -5.26 9.44
CA GLY A 206 -9.01 -3.99 9.81
C GLY A 206 -10.52 -4.03 9.77
N PHE A 207 -11.13 -2.85 9.70
CA PHE A 207 -12.59 -2.68 9.70
C PHE A 207 -13.08 -1.76 8.58
N ASN A 208 -14.34 -1.96 8.23
CA ASN A 208 -15.12 -1.06 7.41
C ASN A 208 -15.89 -0.10 8.31
N LEU A 209 -15.35 1.12 8.48
CA LEU A 209 -15.88 2.11 9.41
C LEU A 209 -17.07 2.87 8.85
N GLY A 210 -17.99 3.30 9.74
CA GLY A 210 -19.03 4.27 9.43
C GLY A 210 -20.07 3.84 8.42
N THR A 211 -20.25 2.52 8.25
CA THR A 211 -21.10 1.99 7.19
C THR A 211 -22.59 2.04 7.50
N GLY A 212 -22.99 2.41 8.72
CA GLY A 212 -24.40 2.35 9.14
C GLY A 212 -24.98 0.93 9.10
N LEU A 213 -24.15 -0.09 9.15
CA LEU A 213 -24.50 -1.51 9.03
C LEU A 213 -25.18 -2.05 10.30
N SER A 214 -26.20 -1.38 10.80
CA SER A 214 -27.03 -1.84 11.90
C SER A 214 -27.99 -2.95 11.43
N GLY A 215 -27.47 -4.14 11.18
CA GLY A 215 -28.29 -5.28 10.80
C GLY A 215 -27.53 -6.60 10.85
N SER A 216 -28.15 -7.62 11.40
CA SER A 216 -27.55 -8.90 11.78
C SER A 216 -26.88 -9.71 10.66
N SER A 217 -27.11 -9.41 9.39
CA SER A 217 -26.50 -10.13 8.25
C SER A 217 -25.22 -9.48 7.74
N LEU A 218 -24.97 -8.20 8.04
CA LEU A 218 -23.85 -7.41 7.55
C LEU A 218 -22.77 -7.19 8.60
N VAL A 219 -23.04 -7.42 9.87
CA VAL A 219 -22.07 -7.33 10.99
C VAL A 219 -20.81 -8.18 10.72
N ARG A 220 -20.95 -9.32 10.02
CA ARG A 220 -19.80 -10.15 9.62
C ARG A 220 -18.94 -9.54 8.51
N ALA A 221 -19.41 -8.50 7.84
CA ALA A 221 -18.68 -7.81 6.78
C ALA A 221 -17.88 -6.61 7.29
N ILE A 222 -17.95 -6.32 8.60
CA ILE A 222 -17.31 -5.15 9.17
C ILE A 222 -15.81 -5.36 9.32
N SER A 223 -15.35 -6.52 9.80
CA SER A 223 -13.92 -6.82 9.90
C SER A 223 -13.42 -7.62 8.71
N TYR A 224 -12.16 -7.43 8.37
CA TYR A 224 -11.42 -8.21 7.40
C TYR A 224 -10.07 -8.65 7.99
N SER A 225 -9.65 -9.86 7.62
CA SER A 225 -8.43 -10.51 8.11
C SER A 225 -7.17 -10.00 7.40
N PRO A 226 -5.97 -10.32 7.90
CA PRO A 226 -4.72 -10.04 7.21
C PRO A 226 -4.66 -10.66 5.81
N GLU A 227 -4.01 -9.93 4.90
CA GLU A 227 -3.63 -10.39 3.56
C GLU A 227 -2.17 -10.85 3.58
N TYR A 228 -1.86 -11.90 2.83
CA TYR A 228 -0.50 -12.43 2.69
C TYR A 228 -0.04 -12.43 1.23
N LEU A 229 1.24 -12.10 1.04
CA LEU A 229 1.92 -12.17 -0.25
C LEU A 229 3.15 -13.06 -0.11
N THR A 230 3.31 -14.06 -0.99
CA THR A 230 4.56 -14.80 -1.14
C THR A 230 5.17 -14.47 -2.50
N ASN A 231 6.37 -13.88 -2.48
CA ASN A 231 7.10 -13.47 -3.67
C ASN A 231 8.33 -14.37 -3.88
N TYR A 232 8.49 -14.88 -5.10
CA TYR A 232 9.66 -15.59 -5.59
C TYR A 232 10.31 -14.70 -6.63
N GLU A 233 11.61 -14.47 -6.49
CA GLU A 233 12.31 -13.48 -7.30
C GLU A 233 13.71 -13.98 -7.68
N PHE A 234 14.07 -13.75 -8.94
CA PHE A 234 15.42 -13.89 -9.45
C PHE A 234 15.84 -12.53 -10.02
N GLY A 235 17.00 -12.03 -9.60
CA GLY A 235 17.53 -10.75 -10.08
C GLY A 235 18.97 -10.85 -10.53
N ILE A 236 19.32 -10.00 -11.50
CA ILE A 236 20.68 -9.82 -12.03
C ILE A 236 20.98 -8.33 -12.09
N ASN A 237 22.06 -7.93 -11.44
CA ASN A 237 22.62 -6.58 -11.51
C ASN A 237 23.99 -6.68 -12.16
N LYS A 238 24.22 -5.93 -13.24
CA LYS A 238 25.48 -5.99 -13.98
C LYS A 238 25.93 -4.63 -14.48
N TYR A 239 27.18 -4.31 -14.22
CA TYR A 239 27.91 -3.25 -14.91
C TYR A 239 28.67 -3.84 -16.11
N PHE A 240 28.64 -3.16 -17.25
CA PHE A 240 29.38 -3.52 -18.44
C PHE A 240 29.80 -2.27 -19.23
N LEU A 241 30.54 -2.47 -20.35
CA LEU A 241 31.13 -1.38 -21.13
C LEU A 241 32.04 -0.47 -20.29
N ALA A 242 32.99 -1.07 -19.57
CA ALA A 242 33.91 -0.38 -18.67
C ALA A 242 33.17 0.42 -17.56
N SER A 243 32.12 -0.18 -16.98
CA SER A 243 31.30 0.38 -15.90
C SER A 243 30.48 1.61 -16.29
N ARG A 244 30.27 1.85 -17.60
CA ARG A 244 29.44 2.94 -18.11
C ARG A 244 27.98 2.56 -18.32
N THR A 245 27.64 1.29 -18.23
CA THR A 245 26.27 0.80 -18.38
C THR A 245 25.92 -0.12 -17.22
N PHE A 246 24.81 0.20 -16.55
CA PHE A 246 24.23 -0.61 -15.50
C PHE A 246 22.95 -1.26 -15.99
N LEU A 247 22.82 -2.56 -15.80
CA LEU A 247 21.61 -3.34 -16.07
C LEU A 247 21.10 -3.91 -14.75
N ASP A 248 19.84 -3.71 -14.48
CA ASP A 248 19.05 -4.41 -13.47
C ASP A 248 17.94 -5.20 -14.18
N LEU A 249 17.88 -6.50 -13.94
CA LEU A 249 16.86 -7.40 -14.45
C LEU A 249 16.26 -8.17 -13.29
N VAL A 250 14.96 -8.13 -13.14
CA VAL A 250 14.21 -8.88 -12.14
C VAL A 250 13.13 -9.70 -12.82
N ILE A 251 13.00 -10.97 -12.44
CA ILE A 251 11.89 -11.86 -12.79
C ILE A 251 11.20 -12.25 -11.50
N PHE A 252 9.89 -12.12 -11.44
CA PHE A 252 9.14 -12.36 -10.21
C PHE A 252 7.86 -13.18 -10.44
N TYR A 253 7.45 -13.86 -9.37
CA TYR A 253 6.19 -14.56 -9.25
C TYR A 253 5.63 -14.35 -7.85
N SER A 254 4.45 -13.75 -7.73
CA SER A 254 3.84 -13.32 -6.47
C SER A 254 2.45 -13.96 -6.31
N ASP A 255 2.28 -14.78 -5.28
CA ASP A 255 1.02 -15.40 -4.88
C ASP A 255 0.40 -14.59 -3.73
N ARG A 256 -0.80 -14.04 -3.93
CA ARG A 256 -1.55 -13.25 -2.94
C ARG A 256 -2.73 -14.06 -2.43
N ARG A 257 -2.85 -14.14 -1.12
CA ARG A 257 -3.92 -14.86 -0.42
C ARG A 257 -4.68 -13.94 0.52
N ASP A 258 -5.97 -14.19 0.65
CA ASP A 258 -6.86 -13.39 1.48
C ASP A 258 -6.80 -11.90 1.08
N GLN A 259 -6.70 -11.64 -0.22
CA GLN A 259 -6.52 -10.29 -0.76
C GLN A 259 -7.66 -9.38 -0.30
N GLN A 260 -7.28 -8.26 0.29
CA GLN A 260 -8.21 -7.22 0.74
C GLN A 260 -8.63 -6.38 -0.46
N VAL A 261 -9.88 -6.52 -0.86
CA VAL A 261 -10.45 -5.82 -2.01
C VAL A 261 -11.56 -4.89 -1.55
N LEU A 262 -11.46 -3.61 -1.91
CA LEU A 262 -12.54 -2.64 -1.74
C LEU A 262 -13.54 -2.84 -2.88
N SER A 263 -14.76 -3.21 -2.56
CA SER A 263 -15.83 -3.42 -3.53
C SER A 263 -17.11 -2.74 -3.11
N SER A 264 -17.89 -2.26 -4.08
CA SER A 264 -19.25 -1.80 -3.83
C SER A 264 -20.17 -2.99 -3.59
N THR A 265 -21.00 -2.90 -2.58
CA THR A 265 -22.04 -3.89 -2.26
C THR A 265 -23.36 -3.18 -2.15
N GLN A 266 -24.35 -3.59 -2.94
CA GLN A 266 -25.72 -3.08 -2.82
C GLN A 266 -26.38 -3.72 -1.60
N VAL A 267 -26.88 -2.90 -0.68
CA VAL A 267 -27.46 -3.37 0.59
C VAL A 267 -28.90 -3.82 0.39
N ASP A 268 -29.69 -3.02 -0.31
CA ASP A 268 -31.07 -3.36 -0.68
C ASP A 268 -31.17 -3.50 -2.20
N PRO A 269 -31.42 -4.73 -2.73
CA PRO A 269 -31.60 -4.93 -4.16
C PRO A 269 -32.79 -4.19 -4.77
N GLN A 270 -33.71 -3.69 -3.95
CA GLN A 270 -34.89 -2.92 -4.36
C GLN A 270 -34.59 -1.41 -4.45
N ASP A 271 -33.55 -0.92 -3.78
CA ASP A 271 -33.12 0.48 -3.80
C ASP A 271 -31.73 0.62 -4.43
N PRO A 272 -31.64 1.14 -5.67
CA PRO A 272 -30.37 1.29 -6.37
C PRO A 272 -29.40 2.28 -5.72
N ASN A 273 -29.86 3.09 -4.75
CA ASN A 273 -29.02 4.09 -4.07
C ASN A 273 -28.34 3.56 -2.80
N THR A 274 -28.62 2.31 -2.40
CA THR A 274 -28.05 1.70 -1.18
C THR A 274 -26.75 0.97 -1.46
N PHE A 275 -25.71 1.68 -1.88
CA PHE A 275 -24.38 1.11 -2.05
C PHE A 275 -23.48 1.38 -0.85
N LEU A 276 -22.76 0.35 -0.42
CA LEU A 276 -21.69 0.45 0.55
C LEU A 276 -20.38 0.01 -0.09
N PHE A 277 -19.30 0.73 0.20
CA PHE A 277 -17.96 0.33 -0.16
C PHE A 277 -17.35 -0.41 1.03
N LEU A 278 -17.09 -1.70 0.85
CA LEU A 278 -16.58 -2.58 1.89
C LEU A 278 -15.28 -3.24 1.44
N THR A 279 -14.28 -3.19 2.29
CA THR A 279 -13.09 -4.02 2.16
C THR A 279 -13.40 -5.42 2.68
N LYS A 280 -13.07 -6.45 1.89
CA LYS A 280 -13.27 -7.86 2.25
C LYS A 280 -12.06 -8.67 1.80
N ASN A 281 -11.77 -9.76 2.52
CA ASN A 281 -10.84 -10.79 2.02
C ASN A 281 -11.57 -11.62 0.96
N ALA A 282 -11.65 -11.11 -0.25
CA ALA A 282 -12.55 -11.65 -1.26
C ALA A 282 -11.83 -12.46 -2.33
N ALA A 283 -10.51 -12.28 -2.48
CA ALA A 283 -9.79 -12.78 -3.63
C ALA A 283 -8.46 -13.48 -3.29
N GLU A 284 -8.06 -14.37 -4.17
CA GLU A 284 -6.68 -14.83 -4.32
C GLU A 284 -6.17 -14.28 -5.65
N GLY A 285 -4.97 -13.75 -5.66
CA GLY A 285 -4.38 -13.11 -6.83
C GLY A 285 -3.02 -13.68 -7.18
N LEU A 286 -2.70 -13.64 -8.45
CA LEU A 286 -1.38 -13.99 -8.97
C LEU A 286 -0.83 -12.84 -9.79
N ASN A 287 0.43 -12.48 -9.54
CA ASN A 287 1.17 -11.51 -10.34
C ASN A 287 2.51 -12.13 -10.72
N TYR A 288 2.87 -12.09 -11.99
CA TYR A 288 4.19 -12.54 -12.44
C TYR A 288 4.66 -11.69 -13.61
N GLY A 289 5.97 -11.57 -13.74
CA GLY A 289 6.50 -10.70 -14.77
C GLY A 289 8.00 -10.56 -14.75
N ALA A 290 8.45 -9.56 -15.49
CA ALA A 290 9.84 -9.15 -15.52
C ALA A 290 9.96 -7.63 -15.58
N GLU A 291 10.98 -7.10 -14.91
CA GLU A 291 11.36 -5.70 -14.94
C GLU A 291 12.81 -5.57 -15.40
N ILE A 292 13.06 -4.60 -16.25
CA ILE A 292 14.39 -4.30 -16.78
C ILE A 292 14.64 -2.81 -16.60
N SER A 293 15.74 -2.46 -15.97
CA SER A 293 16.26 -1.10 -15.89
C SER A 293 17.67 -1.07 -16.49
N LEU A 294 17.92 -0.11 -17.37
CA LEU A 294 19.20 0.10 -18.00
C LEU A 294 19.54 1.58 -17.96
N ASP A 295 20.67 1.88 -17.34
CA ASP A 295 21.27 3.22 -17.31
C ASP A 295 22.62 3.18 -18.01
N SER A 296 22.85 4.07 -18.97
CA SER A 296 24.05 4.06 -19.80
C SER A 296 24.59 5.45 -20.06
N GLU A 297 25.85 5.65 -19.74
CA GLU A 297 26.66 6.74 -20.25
C GLU A 297 27.21 6.34 -21.63
N ILE A 298 26.46 6.69 -22.70
CA ILE A 298 26.86 6.37 -24.09
C ILE A 298 28.17 7.10 -24.44
N SER A 299 28.32 8.32 -23.96
CA SER A 299 29.52 9.14 -24.06
C SER A 299 29.62 10.09 -22.87
N ASP A 300 30.71 10.84 -22.77
CA ASP A 300 30.90 11.87 -21.71
C ASP A 300 29.83 12.98 -21.75
N THR A 301 29.04 13.08 -22.82
CA THR A 301 28.00 14.10 -23.02
C THR A 301 26.59 13.52 -23.27
N VAL A 302 26.46 12.19 -23.37
CA VAL A 302 25.19 11.53 -23.69
C VAL A 302 24.89 10.44 -22.70
N ASN A 303 23.80 10.58 -21.95
CA ASN A 303 23.25 9.59 -21.05
C ASN A 303 21.91 9.08 -21.57
N MET A 304 21.63 7.81 -21.34
CA MET A 304 20.36 7.17 -21.72
C MET A 304 19.87 6.29 -20.57
N PHE A 305 18.57 6.28 -20.34
CA PHE A 305 17.93 5.27 -19.50
C PHE A 305 16.83 4.54 -20.27
N LEU A 306 16.54 3.32 -19.85
CA LEU A 306 15.43 2.50 -20.34
C LEU A 306 14.86 1.70 -19.17
N ASN A 307 13.57 1.83 -18.90
CA ASN A 307 12.82 1.00 -17.98
C ASN A 307 11.72 0.28 -18.72
N LEU A 308 11.62 -1.03 -18.54
CA LEU A 308 10.59 -1.89 -19.12
C LEU A 308 9.95 -2.72 -18.03
N GLY A 309 8.63 -2.79 -18.00
CA GLY A 309 7.84 -3.68 -17.16
C GLY A 309 6.93 -4.56 -18.02
N ILE A 310 7.00 -5.85 -17.78
CA ILE A 310 6.06 -6.85 -18.31
C ILE A 310 5.39 -7.48 -17.12
N LEU A 311 4.06 -7.38 -17.03
CA LEU A 311 3.27 -7.85 -15.92
C LEU A 311 2.10 -8.69 -16.43
N LYS A 312 1.90 -9.83 -15.82
CA LYS A 312 0.66 -10.59 -15.95
C LYS A 312 0.05 -10.76 -14.59
N THR A 313 -1.22 -10.44 -14.49
CA THR A 313 -2.01 -10.59 -13.27
C THR A 313 -3.20 -11.49 -13.53
N GLU A 314 -3.64 -12.20 -12.50
CA GLU A 314 -4.80 -13.08 -12.55
C GLU A 314 -5.55 -13.03 -11.23
N ILE A 315 -6.85 -12.85 -11.29
CA ILE A 315 -7.76 -13.10 -10.17
C ILE A 315 -8.01 -14.60 -10.14
N ARG A 316 -7.38 -15.33 -9.23
CA ARG A 316 -7.52 -16.81 -9.14
C ARG A 316 -8.80 -17.26 -8.50
N LYS A 317 -9.27 -16.49 -7.53
CA LYS A 317 -10.48 -16.80 -6.79
C LYS A 317 -11.12 -15.51 -6.31
N TYR A 318 -12.43 -15.38 -6.48
CA TYR A 318 -13.18 -14.23 -6.02
C TYR A 318 -14.58 -14.66 -5.55
N GLN A 319 -14.73 -14.92 -4.25
CA GLN A 319 -15.95 -15.54 -3.69
C GLN A 319 -17.23 -14.78 -4.00
N SER A 320 -17.21 -13.46 -3.99
CA SER A 320 -18.40 -12.63 -4.28
C SER A 320 -18.62 -12.37 -5.78
N ARG A 321 -17.60 -12.61 -6.62
CA ARG A 321 -17.60 -12.36 -8.06
C ARG A 321 -16.84 -13.44 -8.81
N PRO A 322 -17.37 -14.70 -8.84
CA PRO A 322 -16.73 -15.81 -9.55
C PRO A 322 -16.58 -15.57 -11.07
N ASP A 323 -17.38 -14.66 -11.62
CA ASP A 323 -17.30 -14.20 -13.01
C ASP A 323 -16.00 -13.48 -13.35
N LEU A 324 -15.25 -12.99 -12.35
CA LEU A 324 -13.95 -12.33 -12.52
C LEU A 324 -12.78 -13.32 -12.44
N GLU A 325 -12.98 -14.56 -12.09
CA GLU A 325 -11.90 -15.55 -12.01
C GLU A 325 -11.28 -15.78 -13.40
N GLY A 326 -9.94 -15.74 -13.44
CA GLY A 326 -9.15 -15.77 -14.66
C GLY A 326 -8.95 -14.41 -15.34
N ARG A 327 -9.62 -13.34 -14.87
CA ARG A 327 -9.44 -11.98 -15.38
C ARG A 327 -8.17 -11.32 -14.81
N GLU A 328 -7.60 -10.40 -15.56
CA GLU A 328 -6.56 -9.50 -15.10
C GLU A 328 -7.07 -8.58 -13.98
N GLN A 329 -6.21 -8.22 -13.04
CA GLN A 329 -6.53 -7.28 -11.98
C GLN A 329 -6.66 -5.86 -12.53
N ALA A 330 -7.41 -5.01 -11.85
CA ALA A 330 -7.53 -3.60 -12.22
C ALA A 330 -6.21 -2.83 -12.02
N HIS A 331 -6.02 -1.76 -12.79
CA HIS A 331 -4.85 -0.89 -12.76
C HIS A 331 -3.50 -1.60 -13.02
N ALA A 332 -3.52 -2.71 -13.72
CA ALA A 332 -2.36 -3.56 -13.98
C ALA A 332 -2.11 -3.69 -15.50
N PRO A 333 -1.47 -2.71 -16.16
CA PRO A 333 -1.13 -2.83 -17.56
C PRO A 333 -0.13 -3.97 -17.80
N ASP A 334 -0.34 -4.74 -18.87
CA ASP A 334 0.53 -5.85 -19.24
C ASP A 334 1.96 -5.43 -19.60
N PHE A 335 2.08 -4.20 -20.05
CA PHE A 335 3.34 -3.63 -20.50
C PHE A 335 3.41 -2.15 -20.15
N SER A 336 4.57 -1.73 -19.65
CA SER A 336 4.90 -0.33 -19.42
C SER A 336 6.36 -0.07 -19.75
N PHE A 337 6.67 1.13 -20.26
CA PHE A 337 8.05 1.53 -20.46
C PHE A 337 8.23 3.02 -20.24
N SER A 338 9.45 3.39 -19.87
CA SER A 338 9.96 4.75 -19.97
C SER A 338 11.38 4.72 -20.49
N THR A 339 11.72 5.62 -21.37
CA THR A 339 13.08 5.78 -21.90
C THR A 339 13.38 7.25 -22.07
N GLY A 340 14.61 7.62 -21.83
CA GLY A 340 15.04 9.00 -22.00
C GLY A 340 16.49 9.10 -22.42
N LEU A 341 16.82 10.25 -22.97
CA LEU A 341 18.15 10.64 -23.41
C LEU A 341 18.42 12.07 -22.96
N SER A 342 19.55 12.25 -22.29
CA SER A 342 20.12 13.55 -21.99
C SER A 342 21.36 13.75 -22.84
N TRP A 343 21.43 14.89 -23.53
CA TRP A 343 22.55 15.26 -24.39
C TRP A 343 23.06 16.66 -24.06
N GLU A 344 24.24 16.73 -23.47
CA GLU A 344 24.99 17.95 -23.22
C GLU A 344 25.67 18.41 -24.53
N ILE A 345 25.07 19.33 -25.26
CA ILE A 345 25.64 19.89 -26.51
C ILE A 345 26.79 20.83 -26.21
N SER A 346 26.70 21.56 -25.09
CA SER A 346 27.71 22.47 -24.60
C SER A 346 27.50 22.73 -23.11
N ASN A 347 28.46 23.39 -22.44
CA ASN A 347 28.37 23.73 -21.00
C ASN A 347 27.11 24.52 -20.60
N ASN A 348 26.36 25.07 -21.57
CA ASN A 348 25.20 25.92 -21.34
C ASN A 348 23.94 25.40 -22.06
N LEU A 349 23.99 24.28 -22.73
CA LEU A 349 22.86 23.72 -23.49
C LEU A 349 22.78 22.20 -23.33
N GLU A 350 21.69 21.75 -22.76
CA GLU A 350 21.32 20.35 -22.64
C GLU A 350 19.97 20.10 -23.35
N ILE A 351 19.85 18.97 -24.00
CA ILE A 351 18.58 18.48 -24.57
C ILE A 351 18.18 17.23 -23.78
N LEU A 352 16.94 17.23 -23.27
CA LEU A 352 16.31 16.10 -22.62
C LEU A 352 15.16 15.60 -23.51
N LEU A 353 15.13 14.32 -23.77
CA LEU A 353 14.06 13.63 -24.51
C LEU A 353 13.57 12.45 -23.69
N ASP A 354 12.30 12.45 -23.37
CA ASP A 354 11.68 11.35 -22.61
C ASP A 354 10.46 10.83 -23.35
N VAL A 355 10.30 9.52 -23.33
CA VAL A 355 9.13 8.82 -23.89
C VAL A 355 8.65 7.81 -22.87
N THR A 356 7.36 7.82 -22.59
CA THR A 356 6.73 6.84 -21.69
C THR A 356 5.46 6.28 -22.32
N GLY A 357 5.18 5.03 -22.07
CA GLY A 357 3.98 4.39 -22.57
C GLY A 357 3.56 3.19 -21.74
N LYS A 358 2.31 2.81 -21.90
CA LYS A 358 1.74 1.60 -21.28
C LYS A 358 0.58 1.05 -22.10
N SER A 359 0.34 -0.25 -21.98
CA SER A 359 -0.84 -0.90 -22.53
C SER A 359 -2.11 -0.50 -21.80
N ASP A 360 -3.25 -0.86 -22.37
CA ASP A 360 -4.55 -0.74 -21.74
C ASP A 360 -4.65 -1.61 -20.46
N PHE A 361 -5.57 -1.26 -19.56
CA PHE A 361 -5.84 -1.97 -18.33
C PHE A 361 -7.28 -1.73 -17.87
N TYR A 362 -7.82 -2.61 -17.02
CA TYR A 362 -9.13 -2.42 -16.41
C TYR A 362 -9.10 -1.30 -15.37
N TYR A 363 -10.10 -0.42 -15.39
CA TYR A 363 -10.22 0.64 -14.37
C TYR A 363 -10.71 0.13 -13.02
N SER A 364 -11.42 -0.99 -12.99
CA SER A 364 -12.04 -1.51 -11.76
C SER A 364 -12.30 -3.02 -11.88
N ASP A 365 -12.39 -3.68 -10.74
CA ASP A 365 -12.91 -5.04 -10.64
C ASP A 365 -14.45 -5.11 -10.73
N SER A 366 -15.15 -3.96 -10.73
CA SER A 366 -16.60 -3.91 -10.75
C SER A 366 -17.22 -3.87 -12.14
N HIS A 367 -16.44 -3.56 -13.19
CA HIS A 367 -16.91 -3.46 -14.59
C HIS A 367 -15.77 -3.75 -15.58
N ASP A 368 -16.12 -3.95 -16.86
CA ASP A 368 -15.18 -4.33 -17.92
C ASP A 368 -14.63 -3.14 -18.73
N ASN A 369 -14.80 -1.91 -18.24
CA ASN A 369 -14.23 -0.74 -18.90
C ASN A 369 -12.70 -0.75 -18.76
N ARG A 370 -12.02 -0.52 -19.88
CA ARG A 370 -10.56 -0.45 -19.98
C ARG A 370 -10.09 0.96 -20.37
N SER A 371 -8.89 1.30 -19.97
CA SER A 371 -8.18 2.47 -20.50
C SER A 371 -7.82 2.23 -21.96
N ASN A 372 -7.45 3.29 -22.69
CA ASN A 372 -6.71 3.12 -23.92
C ASN A 372 -5.22 2.96 -23.62
N ASP A 373 -4.48 2.37 -24.57
CA ASP A 373 -3.03 2.50 -24.62
C ASP A 373 -2.65 3.99 -24.67
N TYR A 374 -1.53 4.34 -24.07
CA TYR A 374 -1.05 5.70 -24.23
C TYR A 374 0.46 5.76 -24.43
N LEU A 375 0.90 6.79 -25.17
CA LEU A 375 2.28 7.16 -25.41
C LEU A 375 2.42 8.67 -25.23
N LEU A 376 3.38 9.10 -24.43
CA LEU A 376 3.76 10.50 -24.19
C LEU A 376 5.22 10.72 -24.57
#